data_7a41b914b852c8772f9259be09229399
#
_entry.id   7a41b914b852c8772f9259be09229399
#
_cell.length_a   1.000
_cell.length_b   1.000
_cell.length_c   1.000
_cell.angle_alpha   90.00
_cell.angle_beta   90.00
_cell.angle_gamma   90.00
#
_symmetry.space_group_name_H-M   'P 1'
#
loop_
_entity.id
_entity.type
_entity.pdbx_description
1 polymer ?
#
loop_
_entity_poly.entity_id
_entity_poly.type
_entity_poly.pdbx_seq_one_letter_code
_entity_poly.pdbx_strand_id
1 'polypeptide(L)'
;MGLEVGADIATGMDLDDHYVFDRNKDRVTRAFANILFNHVKSEVPEDYLATQYGIIDSDRFVTTFFTNSTTSFQELARAAEGVARDLINIFTNAFFTSQRKDHDKIEKRTITESAQQWFEQDKARELPTELSEALQRIVAEVIGKKKARSFMVPRDLQRDELLQKLFDSRVLHLVMRGYADKDNPGVRYNIYTLDYGTYVTLLGTSKSPEGFDEMTVVNPDFVVPFDDRRSIRRIILTNDVLHPQPPLFPI
;
A
#
# COMPACT_ATOMS: atom_id res chain seq x y z
N MET A 1 -9.29 30.93 -3.74
CA MET A 1 -9.71 30.40 -5.04
C MET A 1 -9.09 29.02 -5.14
N GLY A 2 -9.86 27.94 -5.03
CA GLY A 2 -9.37 26.57 -5.18
C GLY A 2 -9.45 26.18 -6.65
N LEU A 3 -8.45 25.41 -7.14
CA LEU A 3 -8.50 24.81 -8.47
C LEU A 3 -9.49 23.64 -8.48
N GLU A 4 -10.45 23.64 -9.40
CA GLU A 4 -11.40 22.54 -9.59
C GLU A 4 -10.92 21.62 -10.69
N VAL A 5 -10.71 20.33 -10.35
CA VAL A 5 -10.36 19.27 -11.33
C VAL A 5 -11.59 19.02 -12.22
N GLY A 6 -11.40 19.14 -13.51
CA GLY A 6 -12.46 19.01 -14.51
C GLY A 6 -12.99 20.35 -15.05
N ALA A 7 -12.88 21.44 -14.28
CA ALA A 7 -13.21 22.79 -14.74
C ALA A 7 -11.96 23.60 -15.09
N ASP A 8 -10.97 23.59 -14.21
CA ASP A 8 -9.71 24.34 -14.37
C ASP A 8 -8.55 23.46 -14.88
N ILE A 9 -8.61 22.13 -14.63
CA ILE A 9 -7.63 21.15 -15.07
C ILE A 9 -8.35 20.07 -15.86
N ALA A 10 -8.09 20.01 -17.15
CA ALA A 10 -8.75 19.05 -18.07
C ALA A 10 -8.41 17.57 -17.76
N THR A 11 -7.31 17.30 -17.07
CA THR A 11 -6.90 15.94 -16.66
C THR A 11 -6.27 16.01 -15.28
N GLY A 12 -6.99 15.57 -14.26
CA GLY A 12 -6.40 15.28 -12.96
C GLY A 12 -5.53 14.01 -13.08
N MET A 13 -4.22 14.15 -12.90
CA MET A 13 -3.34 13.01 -12.77
C MET A 13 -3.13 12.78 -11.27
N ASP A 14 -3.77 11.74 -10.75
CA ASP A 14 -3.49 11.26 -9.41
C ASP A 14 -2.24 10.37 -9.50
N LEU A 15 -1.15 10.77 -8.85
CA LEU A 15 0.11 10.03 -8.87
C LEU A 15 -0.09 8.64 -8.27
N ASP A 16 -0.94 8.50 -7.26
CA ASP A 16 -1.22 7.25 -6.58
C ASP A 16 -1.87 6.24 -7.54
N ASP A 17 -2.74 6.70 -8.45
CA ASP A 17 -3.31 5.84 -9.50
C ASP A 17 -2.26 5.26 -10.46
N HIS A 18 -1.10 5.93 -10.61
CA HIS A 18 -0.01 5.49 -11.50
C HIS A 18 0.99 4.55 -10.83
N TYR A 19 1.15 4.64 -9.52
CA TYR A 19 2.12 3.87 -8.77
C TYR A 19 1.52 2.73 -7.95
N VAL A 20 0.42 2.14 -8.43
CA VAL A 20 -0.14 0.94 -7.84
C VAL A 20 0.80 -0.24 -8.08
N PHE A 21 1.43 -0.75 -7.02
CA PHE A 21 2.43 -1.82 -7.08
C PHE A 21 1.90 -3.07 -7.78
N ASP A 22 0.68 -3.48 -7.47
CA ASP A 22 0.07 -4.69 -8.03
C ASP A 22 -0.21 -4.62 -9.54
N ARG A 23 -0.34 -3.41 -10.10
CA ARG A 23 -0.57 -3.23 -11.55
C ARG A 23 0.71 -3.32 -12.36
N ASN A 24 1.81 -2.82 -11.83
CA ASN A 24 3.10 -2.83 -12.53
C ASN A 24 4.27 -2.73 -11.55
N LYS A 25 4.57 -3.88 -10.93
CA LYS A 25 5.63 -4.05 -9.94
C LYS A 25 6.96 -3.44 -10.38
N ASP A 26 7.43 -3.75 -11.60
CA ASP A 26 8.75 -3.34 -12.07
C ASP A 26 8.83 -1.83 -12.30
N ARG A 27 7.75 -1.24 -12.85
CA ARG A 27 7.66 0.20 -13.06
C ARG A 27 7.67 0.94 -11.73
N VAL A 28 6.88 0.50 -10.77
CA VAL A 28 6.78 1.12 -9.45
C VAL A 28 8.11 0.98 -8.71
N THR A 29 8.71 -0.20 -8.68
CA THR A 29 10.01 -0.45 -8.05
C THR A 29 11.07 0.49 -8.60
N ARG A 30 11.17 0.62 -9.94
CA ARG A 30 12.15 1.51 -10.58
C ARG A 30 11.88 2.99 -10.30
N ALA A 31 10.63 3.41 -10.38
CA ALA A 31 10.26 4.80 -10.08
C ALA A 31 10.59 5.15 -8.63
N PHE A 32 10.28 4.26 -7.69
CA PHE A 32 10.54 4.47 -6.27
C PHE A 32 12.03 4.42 -5.93
N ALA A 33 12.83 3.58 -6.61
CA ALA A 33 14.27 3.61 -6.50
C ALA A 33 14.85 4.97 -6.92
N ASN A 34 14.37 5.54 -8.03
CA ASN A 34 14.78 6.86 -8.48
C ASN A 34 14.34 7.98 -7.52
N ILE A 35 13.10 7.94 -7.02
CA ILE A 35 12.59 8.92 -6.06
C ILE A 35 13.46 8.91 -4.80
N LEU A 36 13.69 7.72 -4.23
CA LEU A 36 14.46 7.58 -3.00
C LEU A 36 15.93 7.98 -3.19
N PHE A 37 16.57 7.53 -4.28
CA PHE A 37 17.94 7.93 -4.61
C PHE A 37 18.08 9.44 -4.76
N ASN A 38 17.17 10.08 -5.51
CA ASN A 38 17.22 11.52 -5.71
C ASN A 38 16.95 12.29 -4.41
N HIS A 39 16.03 11.81 -3.59
CA HIS A 39 15.76 12.38 -2.28
C HIS A 39 17.01 12.33 -1.38
N VAL A 40 17.62 11.14 -1.22
CA VAL A 40 18.84 11.00 -0.41
C VAL A 40 20.00 11.85 -0.99
N LYS A 41 20.13 11.88 -2.32
CA LYS A 41 21.15 12.69 -2.99
C LYS A 41 20.99 14.16 -2.71
N SER A 42 19.75 14.66 -2.59
CA SER A 42 19.48 16.07 -2.29
C SER A 42 19.80 16.48 -0.84
N GLU A 43 19.85 15.50 0.07
CA GLU A 43 20.09 15.73 1.50
C GLU A 43 21.57 15.63 1.91
N VAL A 44 22.45 15.26 0.98
CA VAL A 44 23.90 15.11 1.24
C VAL A 44 24.71 16.03 0.33
N PRO A 45 25.98 16.35 0.70
CA PRO A 45 26.86 17.14 -0.18
C PRO A 45 26.99 16.55 -1.58
N GLU A 46 27.19 17.41 -2.58
CA GLU A 46 27.41 17.01 -3.96
C GLU A 46 28.53 15.94 -4.04
N ASP A 47 28.32 14.93 -4.87
CA ASP A 47 29.24 13.80 -5.06
C ASP A 47 29.51 12.92 -3.81
N TYR A 48 28.90 13.20 -2.66
CA TYR A 48 29.14 12.40 -1.44
C TYR A 48 28.82 10.92 -1.64
N LEU A 49 27.67 10.59 -2.25
CA LEU A 49 27.28 9.21 -2.50
C LEU A 49 28.24 8.51 -3.47
N ALA A 50 28.69 9.22 -4.49
CA ALA A 50 29.64 8.66 -5.48
C ALA A 50 31.02 8.44 -4.88
N THR A 51 31.54 9.41 -4.11
CA THR A 51 32.90 9.35 -3.57
C THR A 51 33.03 8.44 -2.36
N GLN A 52 32.04 8.38 -1.48
CA GLN A 52 32.12 7.57 -0.25
C GLN A 52 31.61 6.14 -0.45
N TYR A 53 30.62 5.94 -1.32
CA TYR A 53 29.93 4.65 -1.47
C TYR A 53 29.96 4.09 -2.90
N GLY A 54 30.50 4.82 -3.88
CA GLY A 54 30.47 4.43 -5.29
C GLY A 54 29.06 4.37 -5.89
N ILE A 55 28.12 5.13 -5.31
CA ILE A 55 26.71 5.16 -5.71
C ILE A 55 26.52 6.27 -6.72
N ILE A 56 26.32 5.91 -7.98
CA ILE A 56 26.14 6.84 -9.10
C ILE A 56 24.71 6.88 -9.64
N ASP A 57 23.91 5.86 -9.33
CA ASP A 57 22.54 5.70 -9.81
C ASP A 57 21.68 4.96 -8.78
N SER A 58 20.37 4.86 -9.07
CA SER A 58 19.38 4.22 -8.21
C SER A 58 19.60 2.71 -8.07
N ASP A 59 20.14 2.03 -9.08
CA ASP A 59 20.39 0.59 -9.02
C ASP A 59 21.56 0.28 -8.06
N ARG A 60 22.61 1.10 -8.13
CA ARG A 60 23.72 1.04 -7.17
C ARG A 60 23.28 1.39 -5.75
N PHE A 61 22.40 2.39 -5.61
CA PHE A 61 21.78 2.74 -4.33
C PHE A 61 21.07 1.53 -3.71
N VAL A 62 20.18 0.90 -4.46
CA VAL A 62 19.42 -0.27 -3.98
C VAL A 62 20.36 -1.43 -3.65
N THR A 63 21.35 -1.76 -4.48
CA THR A 63 22.27 -2.86 -4.23
C THR A 63 23.21 -2.61 -3.04
N THR A 64 23.51 -1.37 -2.75
CA THR A 64 24.37 -0.99 -1.62
C THR A 64 23.62 -1.08 -0.29
N PHE A 65 22.41 -0.54 -0.23
CA PHE A 65 21.68 -0.41 1.03
C PHE A 65 20.76 -1.59 1.39
N PHE A 66 20.41 -2.46 0.45
CA PHE A 66 19.44 -3.53 0.70
C PHE A 66 20.06 -4.93 0.57
N THR A 67 19.76 -5.82 1.52
CA THR A 67 20.04 -7.26 1.41
C THR A 67 19.09 -7.88 0.39
N ASN A 68 19.58 -8.81 -0.45
CA ASN A 68 18.76 -9.35 -1.55
C ASN A 68 18.01 -8.22 -2.28
N SER A 69 18.76 -7.27 -2.79
CA SER A 69 18.36 -5.93 -3.19
C SER A 69 17.00 -5.87 -3.92
N THR A 70 16.77 -6.79 -4.86
CA THR A 70 15.53 -6.85 -5.62
C THR A 70 14.32 -7.14 -4.72
N THR A 71 14.37 -8.17 -3.89
CA THR A 71 13.22 -8.60 -3.07
C THR A 71 12.97 -7.64 -1.91
N SER A 72 14.03 -7.17 -1.24
CA SER A 72 13.88 -6.24 -0.13
C SER A 72 13.37 -4.88 -0.58
N PHE A 73 13.91 -4.35 -1.68
CA PHE A 73 13.43 -3.07 -2.20
C PHE A 73 12.00 -3.17 -2.77
N GLN A 74 11.65 -4.29 -3.41
CA GLN A 74 10.27 -4.53 -3.84
C GLN A 74 9.29 -4.58 -2.67
N GLU A 75 9.70 -5.12 -1.52
CA GLU A 75 8.86 -5.08 -0.32
C GLU A 75 8.66 -3.65 0.20
N LEU A 76 9.70 -2.81 0.18
CA LEU A 76 9.58 -1.39 0.50
C LEU A 76 8.64 -0.67 -0.47
N ALA A 77 8.79 -0.93 -1.77
CA ALA A 77 7.93 -0.34 -2.80
C ALA A 77 6.45 -0.77 -2.66
N ARG A 78 6.22 -2.03 -2.26
CA ARG A 78 4.88 -2.53 -1.93
C ARG A 78 4.33 -1.86 -0.67
N ALA A 79 5.13 -1.79 0.40
CA ALA A 79 4.71 -1.21 1.67
C ALA A 79 4.35 0.28 1.57
N ALA A 80 4.91 0.98 0.60
CA ALA A 80 4.60 2.39 0.34
C ALA A 80 3.28 2.62 -0.41
N GLU A 81 2.64 1.57 -0.95
CA GLU A 81 1.31 1.59 -1.61
C GLU A 81 1.11 2.77 -2.60
N GLY A 82 2.15 3.12 -3.35
CA GLY A 82 2.12 4.24 -4.31
C GLY A 82 2.49 5.60 -3.73
N VAL A 83 2.60 5.74 -2.42
CA VAL A 83 2.79 7.02 -1.72
C VAL A 83 4.28 7.31 -1.48
N ALA A 84 4.84 8.31 -2.15
CA ALA A 84 6.26 8.68 -2.02
C ALA A 84 6.65 9.09 -0.58
N ARG A 85 5.76 9.75 0.14
CA ARG A 85 5.97 10.11 1.57
C ARG A 85 6.15 8.85 2.43
N ASP A 86 5.31 7.84 2.23
CA ASP A 86 5.37 6.60 3.00
C ASP A 86 6.65 5.83 2.65
N LEU A 87 7.04 5.80 1.37
CA LEU A 87 8.33 5.24 0.92
C LEU A 87 9.51 5.82 1.71
N ILE A 88 9.60 7.15 1.77
CA ILE A 88 10.71 7.85 2.43
C ILE A 88 10.71 7.57 3.94
N ASN A 89 9.56 7.62 4.58
CA ASN A 89 9.46 7.41 6.03
C ASN A 89 9.75 5.96 6.43
N ILE A 90 9.20 4.99 5.70
CA ILE A 90 9.47 3.56 5.96
C ILE A 90 10.97 3.27 5.73
N PHE A 91 11.56 3.79 4.63
CA PHE A 91 12.99 3.66 4.38
C PHE A 91 13.82 4.25 5.52
N THR A 92 13.54 5.48 5.93
CA THR A 92 14.26 6.18 6.99
C THR A 92 14.23 5.38 8.30
N ASN A 93 13.06 4.89 8.69
CA ASN A 93 12.91 4.05 9.88
C ASN A 93 13.67 2.73 9.74
N ALA A 94 13.60 2.09 8.58
CA ALA A 94 14.30 0.83 8.31
C ALA A 94 15.83 1.02 8.32
N PHE A 95 16.31 2.10 7.73
CA PHE A 95 17.74 2.46 7.71
C PHE A 95 18.29 2.63 9.13
N PHE A 96 17.69 3.52 9.94
CA PHE A 96 18.14 3.74 11.31
C PHE A 96 17.96 2.53 12.21
N THR A 97 16.95 1.70 11.96
CA THR A 97 16.76 0.44 12.70
C THR A 97 17.86 -0.57 12.36
N SER A 98 18.25 -0.69 11.09
CA SER A 98 19.37 -1.52 10.68
C SER A 98 20.68 -1.06 11.30
N GLN A 99 20.96 0.25 11.28
CA GLN A 99 22.15 0.84 11.91
C GLN A 99 22.21 0.55 13.43
N ARG A 100 21.10 0.68 14.16
CA ARG A 100 21.05 0.36 15.59
C ARG A 100 21.26 -1.13 15.90
N LYS A 101 21.00 -2.01 14.94
CA LYS A 101 21.22 -3.47 15.06
C LYS A 101 22.58 -3.90 14.51
N ASP A 102 23.46 -2.96 14.15
CA ASP A 102 24.76 -3.20 13.50
C ASP A 102 24.65 -4.06 12.22
N HIS A 103 23.55 -3.87 11.46
CA HIS A 103 23.38 -4.49 10.17
C HIS A 103 23.91 -3.58 9.07
N ASP A 104 24.79 -4.11 8.20
CA ASP A 104 25.36 -3.37 7.07
C ASP A 104 24.31 -2.99 6.02
N LYS A 105 23.22 -3.76 5.93
CA LYS A 105 22.16 -3.59 4.94
C LYS A 105 20.77 -3.74 5.54
N ILE A 106 19.81 -3.09 4.88
CA ILE A 106 18.39 -3.18 5.24
C ILE A 106 17.83 -4.52 4.78
N GLU A 107 17.31 -5.29 5.72
CA GLU A 107 16.67 -6.57 5.46
C GLU A 107 15.15 -6.41 5.24
N LYS A 108 14.55 -7.36 4.51
CA LYS A 108 13.10 -7.41 4.30
C LYS A 108 12.33 -7.34 5.62
N ARG A 109 12.77 -8.06 6.65
CA ARG A 109 12.15 -8.04 7.98
C ARG A 109 12.14 -6.65 8.61
N THR A 110 13.24 -5.92 8.50
CA THR A 110 13.34 -4.55 9.04
C THR A 110 12.36 -3.61 8.31
N ILE A 111 12.15 -3.82 7.01
CA ILE A 111 11.17 -3.06 6.22
C ILE A 111 9.75 -3.34 6.72
N THR A 112 9.39 -4.61 6.93
CA THR A 112 8.05 -4.97 7.41
C THR A 112 7.78 -4.42 8.82
N GLU A 113 8.75 -4.51 9.73
CA GLU A 113 8.69 -3.91 11.07
C GLU A 113 8.53 -2.38 11.01
N SER A 114 9.28 -1.72 10.12
CA SER A 114 9.22 -0.26 9.94
C SER A 114 7.91 0.20 9.30
N ALA A 115 7.36 -0.56 8.36
CA ALA A 115 6.07 -0.27 7.74
C ALA A 115 4.92 -0.40 8.76
N GLN A 116 4.96 -1.43 9.61
CA GLN A 116 4.00 -1.58 10.71
C GLN A 116 4.08 -0.39 11.67
N GLN A 117 5.30 -0.04 12.11
CA GLN A 117 5.50 1.08 13.02
C GLN A 117 5.00 2.40 12.41
N TRP A 118 5.29 2.64 11.13
CA TRP A 118 4.81 3.80 10.40
C TRP A 118 3.27 3.87 10.36
N PHE A 119 2.63 2.76 10.03
CA PHE A 119 1.17 2.67 10.02
C PHE A 119 0.57 2.99 11.40
N GLU A 120 1.09 2.37 12.46
CA GLU A 120 0.59 2.55 13.83
C GLU A 120 0.77 3.98 14.34
N GLN A 121 1.89 4.64 14.02
CA GLN A 121 2.23 5.96 14.53
C GLN A 121 1.65 7.12 13.72
N ASP A 122 1.56 7.00 12.39
CA ASP A 122 1.14 8.07 11.49
C ASP A 122 -0.32 7.91 11.06
N LYS A 123 -0.75 6.69 10.72
CA LYS A 123 -2.09 6.48 10.14
C LYS A 123 -3.13 6.06 11.19
N ALA A 124 -2.89 4.94 11.87
CA ALA A 124 -3.87 4.36 12.78
C ALA A 124 -4.12 5.23 14.02
N ARG A 125 -3.06 5.84 14.57
CA ARG A 125 -3.16 6.68 15.77
C ARG A 125 -3.99 7.95 15.54
N GLU A 126 -3.95 8.49 14.35
CA GLU A 126 -4.63 9.75 14.01
C GLU A 126 -6.11 9.53 13.59
N LEU A 127 -6.54 8.27 13.43
CA LEU A 127 -7.93 7.97 13.06
C LEU A 127 -8.89 8.28 14.20
N PRO A 128 -9.94 9.08 13.97
CA PRO A 128 -11.09 9.18 14.86
C PRO A 128 -11.70 7.79 15.13
N THR A 129 -12.30 7.61 16.29
CA THR A 129 -12.89 6.32 16.71
C THR A 129 -13.83 5.73 15.66
N GLU A 130 -14.70 6.55 15.09
CA GLU A 130 -15.64 6.13 14.04
C GLU A 130 -14.95 5.54 12.81
N LEU A 131 -13.86 6.18 12.35
CA LEU A 131 -13.06 5.69 11.21
C LEU A 131 -12.27 4.42 11.57
N SER A 132 -11.73 4.36 12.80
CA SER A 132 -11.04 3.17 13.28
C SER A 132 -11.97 1.96 13.34
N GLU A 133 -13.20 2.13 13.84
CA GLU A 133 -14.21 1.07 13.86
C GLU A 133 -14.65 0.66 12.45
N ALA A 134 -14.83 1.63 11.54
CA ALA A 134 -15.16 1.33 10.14
C ALA A 134 -14.05 0.54 9.47
N LEU A 135 -12.78 0.94 9.66
CA LEU A 135 -11.61 0.21 9.17
C LEU A 135 -11.57 -1.22 9.72
N GLN A 136 -11.79 -1.40 11.02
CA GLN A 136 -11.81 -2.73 11.64
C GLN A 136 -12.90 -3.63 11.06
N ARG A 137 -14.09 -3.10 10.76
CA ARG A 137 -15.16 -3.85 10.10
C ARG A 137 -14.76 -4.26 8.68
N ILE A 138 -14.15 -3.35 7.91
CA ILE A 138 -13.65 -3.67 6.56
C ILE A 138 -12.55 -4.75 6.65
N VAL A 139 -11.60 -4.62 7.56
CA VAL A 139 -10.54 -5.62 7.78
C VAL A 139 -11.12 -6.99 8.15
N ALA A 140 -12.10 -7.02 9.05
CA ALA A 140 -12.77 -8.27 9.45
C ALA A 140 -13.52 -8.93 8.27
N GLU A 141 -14.17 -8.14 7.42
CA GLU A 141 -14.86 -8.64 6.22
C GLU A 141 -13.87 -9.12 5.15
N VAL A 142 -12.89 -8.28 4.81
CA VAL A 142 -11.99 -8.51 3.68
C VAL A 142 -10.93 -9.55 4.02
N ILE A 143 -10.20 -9.37 5.12
CA ILE A 143 -9.13 -10.29 5.54
C ILE A 143 -9.70 -11.43 6.36
N GLY A 144 -10.47 -11.12 7.39
CA GLY A 144 -10.96 -12.10 8.36
C GLY A 144 -11.81 -13.18 7.72
N LYS A 145 -12.77 -12.82 6.89
CA LYS A 145 -13.68 -13.79 6.26
C LYS A 145 -13.19 -14.32 4.92
N LYS A 146 -12.47 -13.51 4.14
CA LYS A 146 -12.16 -13.83 2.73
C LYS A 146 -10.68 -13.98 2.43
N LYS A 147 -9.80 -13.71 3.38
CA LYS A 147 -8.33 -13.73 3.20
C LYS A 147 -7.89 -12.93 1.96
N ALA A 148 -8.56 -11.82 1.71
CA ALA A 148 -8.23 -10.89 0.65
C ALA A 148 -7.70 -9.60 1.26
N ARG A 149 -7.15 -8.72 0.44
CA ARG A 149 -6.74 -7.36 0.82
C ARG A 149 -7.43 -6.30 -0.01
N SER A 150 -7.96 -6.69 -1.17
CA SER A 150 -8.66 -5.81 -2.07
C SER A 150 -10.14 -6.15 -2.12
N PHE A 151 -10.97 -5.14 -2.38
CA PHE A 151 -12.41 -5.27 -2.45
C PHE A 151 -13.01 -4.29 -3.46
N MET A 152 -14.20 -4.60 -3.94
CA MET A 152 -14.96 -3.79 -4.88
C MET A 152 -15.93 -2.88 -4.15
N VAL A 153 -15.97 -1.62 -4.53
CA VAL A 153 -16.90 -0.62 -4.02
C VAL A 153 -17.88 -0.24 -5.13
N PRO A 154 -19.18 -0.52 -4.96
CA PRO A 154 -20.19 -0.17 -5.94
C PRO A 154 -20.40 1.36 -5.99
N ARG A 155 -20.98 1.84 -7.09
CA ARG A 155 -21.07 3.27 -7.41
C ARG A 155 -21.79 4.11 -6.35
N ASP A 156 -22.79 3.57 -5.71
CA ASP A 156 -23.57 4.19 -4.64
C ASP A 156 -22.75 4.45 -3.38
N LEU A 157 -21.80 3.56 -3.05
CA LEU A 157 -20.91 3.72 -1.91
C LEU A 157 -19.63 4.51 -2.22
N GLN A 158 -19.31 4.79 -3.49
CA GLN A 158 -18.08 5.53 -3.82
C GLN A 158 -18.04 6.96 -3.27
N ARG A 159 -19.20 7.53 -2.92
CA ARG A 159 -19.31 8.86 -2.32
C ARG A 159 -19.64 8.82 -0.83
N ASP A 160 -19.58 7.64 -0.22
CA ASP A 160 -19.79 7.51 1.21
C ASP A 160 -18.71 8.26 2.00
N GLU A 161 -19.15 9.03 3.00
CA GLU A 161 -18.26 9.93 3.74
C GLU A 161 -17.20 9.16 4.56
N LEU A 162 -17.57 8.03 5.18
CA LEU A 162 -16.62 7.20 5.92
C LEU A 162 -15.57 6.60 4.99
N LEU A 163 -16.00 6.09 3.84
CA LEU A 163 -15.09 5.53 2.84
C LEU A 163 -14.10 6.58 2.32
N GLN A 164 -14.59 7.79 2.01
CA GLN A 164 -13.73 8.89 1.55
C GLN A 164 -12.74 9.31 2.63
N LYS A 165 -13.16 9.45 3.88
CA LYS A 165 -12.26 9.78 5.00
C LYS A 165 -11.21 8.70 5.24
N LEU A 166 -11.56 7.41 5.10
CA LEU A 166 -10.59 6.31 5.18
C LEU A 166 -9.56 6.37 4.03
N PHE A 167 -10.00 6.72 2.83
CA PHE A 167 -9.12 6.94 1.69
C PHE A 167 -8.20 8.15 1.93
N ASP A 168 -8.73 9.29 2.33
CA ASP A 168 -7.97 10.52 2.61
C ASP A 168 -6.94 10.30 3.75
N SER A 169 -7.29 9.43 4.71
CA SER A 169 -6.38 9.01 5.79
C SER A 169 -5.33 7.98 5.33
N ARG A 170 -5.32 7.59 4.06
CA ARG A 170 -4.35 6.66 3.46
C ARG A 170 -4.34 5.27 4.10
N VAL A 171 -5.44 4.84 4.71
CA VAL A 171 -5.63 3.47 5.19
C VAL A 171 -6.32 2.57 4.18
N LEU A 172 -6.84 3.19 3.12
CA LEU A 172 -7.33 2.55 1.89
C LEU A 172 -6.63 3.19 0.69
N HIS A 173 -6.31 2.37 -0.30
CA HIS A 173 -5.70 2.82 -1.55
C HIS A 173 -6.56 2.41 -2.74
N LEU A 174 -6.69 3.29 -3.72
CA LEU A 174 -7.46 3.03 -4.93
C LEU A 174 -6.60 2.30 -5.96
N VAL A 175 -6.97 1.08 -6.30
CA VAL A 175 -6.26 0.24 -7.26
C VAL A 175 -6.75 0.47 -8.68
N MET A 176 -8.07 0.59 -8.86
CA MET A 176 -8.68 0.77 -10.19
C MET A 176 -10.02 1.47 -10.10
N ARG A 177 -10.26 2.40 -11.03
CA ARG A 177 -11.56 3.04 -11.23
C ARG A 177 -12.36 2.34 -12.32
N GLY A 178 -13.66 2.24 -12.14
CA GLY A 178 -14.62 1.83 -13.16
C GLY A 178 -14.48 0.37 -13.64
N TYR A 179 -14.00 -0.53 -12.78
CA TYR A 179 -13.92 -1.96 -13.07
C TYR A 179 -15.28 -2.53 -13.45
N ALA A 180 -15.34 -3.27 -14.55
CA ALA A 180 -16.52 -3.99 -15.01
C ALA A 180 -16.45 -5.44 -14.55
N ASP A 181 -17.30 -5.84 -13.62
CA ASP A 181 -17.41 -7.24 -13.24
C ASP A 181 -18.22 -8.01 -14.29
N LYS A 182 -17.64 -9.12 -14.78
CA LYS A 182 -18.30 -9.97 -15.79
C LYS A 182 -19.58 -10.65 -15.28
N ASP A 183 -19.66 -10.86 -13.97
CA ASP A 183 -20.80 -11.54 -13.35
C ASP A 183 -21.94 -10.56 -13.01
N ASN A 184 -21.65 -9.25 -13.04
CA ASN A 184 -22.64 -8.18 -12.85
C ASN A 184 -22.58 -7.19 -14.03
N PRO A 185 -23.07 -7.59 -15.22
CA PRO A 185 -23.01 -6.76 -16.41
C PRO A 185 -23.72 -5.42 -16.17
N GLY A 186 -23.09 -4.32 -16.59
CA GLY A 186 -23.63 -2.96 -16.43
C GLY A 186 -23.29 -2.26 -15.12
N VAL A 187 -22.80 -2.98 -14.12
CA VAL A 187 -22.33 -2.39 -12.88
C VAL A 187 -20.84 -2.04 -12.97
N ARG A 188 -20.49 -0.86 -12.45
CA ARG A 188 -19.12 -0.39 -12.37
C ARG A 188 -18.70 -0.26 -10.91
N TYR A 189 -17.50 -0.75 -10.61
CA TYR A 189 -16.92 -0.73 -9.28
C TYR A 189 -15.62 0.04 -9.27
N ASN A 190 -15.28 0.66 -8.16
CA ASN A 190 -13.90 1.00 -7.86
C ASN A 190 -13.29 -0.12 -7.03
N ILE A 191 -12.03 -0.45 -7.29
CA ILE A 191 -11.29 -1.44 -6.51
C ILE A 191 -10.40 -0.69 -5.53
N TYR A 192 -10.58 -0.96 -4.25
CA TYR A 192 -9.73 -0.48 -3.18
C TYR A 192 -8.92 -1.64 -2.59
N THR A 193 -7.77 -1.32 -2.02
CA THR A 193 -6.98 -2.23 -1.19
C THR A 193 -6.76 -1.64 0.18
N LEU A 194 -6.67 -2.51 1.18
CA LEU A 194 -6.26 -2.14 2.53
C LEU A 194 -4.78 -1.73 2.53
N ASP A 195 -4.43 -0.74 3.33
CA ASP A 195 -3.04 -0.34 3.53
C ASP A 195 -2.20 -1.52 4.03
N TYR A 196 -0.95 -1.59 3.57
CA TYR A 196 -0.01 -2.65 3.92
C TYR A 196 0.13 -2.85 5.43
N GLY A 197 0.14 -1.78 6.20
CA GLY A 197 0.24 -1.80 7.65
C GLY A 197 -0.92 -2.52 8.35
N THR A 198 -2.11 -2.60 7.73
CA THR A 198 -3.26 -3.29 8.32
C THR A 198 -3.10 -4.81 8.38
N TYR A 199 -2.25 -5.40 7.53
CA TYR A 199 -2.10 -6.85 7.42
C TYR A 199 -0.66 -7.34 7.50
N VAL A 200 0.33 -6.45 7.61
CA VAL A 200 1.74 -6.84 7.66
C VAL A 200 2.06 -7.85 8.78
N THR A 201 1.41 -7.71 9.95
CA THR A 201 1.56 -8.63 11.08
C THR A 201 0.94 -9.99 10.85
N LEU A 202 0.05 -10.10 9.87
CA LEU A 202 -0.63 -11.35 9.53
C LEU A 202 0.17 -12.16 8.49
N LEU A 203 1.16 -11.54 7.83
CA LEU A 203 1.99 -12.20 6.83
C LEU A 203 2.71 -13.40 7.44
N GLY A 204 2.65 -14.54 6.75
CA GLY A 204 3.22 -15.80 7.25
C GLY A 204 2.37 -16.53 8.30
N THR A 205 1.20 -16.04 8.65
CA THR A 205 0.23 -16.71 9.54
C THR A 205 -0.92 -17.33 8.76
N SER A 206 -1.73 -18.17 9.42
CA SER A 206 -2.97 -18.72 8.83
C SER A 206 -4.02 -17.67 8.45
N LYS A 207 -3.86 -16.44 8.94
CA LYS A 207 -4.73 -15.29 8.66
C LYS A 207 -4.17 -14.37 7.57
N SER A 208 -3.00 -14.71 6.99
CA SER A 208 -2.40 -13.94 5.90
C SER A 208 -3.38 -13.80 4.73
N PRO A 209 -3.51 -12.61 4.12
CA PRO A 209 -4.17 -12.49 2.83
C PRO A 209 -3.52 -13.42 1.81
N GLU A 210 -4.31 -14.06 0.95
CA GLU A 210 -3.77 -14.93 -0.08
C GLU A 210 -2.94 -14.15 -1.12
N GLY A 211 -1.95 -14.82 -1.69
CA GLY A 211 -1.00 -14.20 -2.61
C GLY A 211 0.27 -13.67 -1.93
N PHE A 212 0.39 -13.82 -0.61
CA PHE A 212 1.59 -13.50 0.18
C PHE A 212 2.30 -14.73 0.74
N ASP A 213 1.95 -15.94 0.31
CA ASP A 213 2.60 -17.17 0.76
C ASP A 213 4.10 -17.18 0.38
N GLU A 214 4.89 -17.94 1.14
CA GLU A 214 6.34 -18.08 0.92
C GLU A 214 6.69 -18.49 -0.53
N MET A 215 5.80 -19.18 -1.24
CA MET A 215 5.95 -19.48 -2.66
C MET A 215 5.98 -18.23 -3.55
N THR A 216 5.31 -17.15 -3.16
CA THR A 216 5.37 -15.86 -3.84
C THR A 216 6.72 -15.16 -3.60
N VAL A 217 7.37 -15.46 -2.48
CA VAL A 217 8.70 -14.95 -2.12
C VAL A 217 9.81 -15.70 -2.86
N VAL A 218 9.62 -17.01 -3.09
CA VAL A 218 10.59 -17.89 -3.78
C VAL A 218 10.47 -17.78 -5.31
N ASN A 219 9.30 -17.42 -5.82
CA ASN A 219 9.07 -17.30 -7.26
C ASN A 219 8.37 -15.96 -7.56
N PRO A 220 9.14 -14.89 -7.84
CA PRO A 220 8.58 -13.56 -8.12
C PRO A 220 7.66 -13.53 -9.36
N ASP A 221 7.71 -14.54 -10.23
CA ASP A 221 6.82 -14.69 -11.39
C ASP A 221 5.41 -15.18 -11.00
N PHE A 222 5.21 -15.57 -9.73
CA PHE A 222 3.91 -16.01 -9.19
C PHE A 222 3.13 -14.91 -8.47
N VAL A 223 3.41 -13.66 -8.77
CA VAL A 223 2.53 -12.56 -8.33
C VAL A 223 1.21 -12.70 -9.09
N VAL A 224 0.16 -13.07 -8.39
CA VAL A 224 -1.19 -13.09 -8.97
C VAL A 224 -1.49 -11.67 -9.44
N PRO A 225 -1.73 -11.42 -10.74
CA PRO A 225 -2.05 -10.09 -11.23
C PRO A 225 -3.24 -9.52 -10.48
N PHE A 226 -3.26 -8.20 -10.27
CA PHE A 226 -4.33 -7.54 -9.52
C PHE A 226 -5.73 -7.77 -10.12
N ASP A 227 -5.81 -7.98 -11.44
CA ASP A 227 -7.01 -8.28 -12.21
C ASP A 227 -7.34 -9.79 -12.26
N ASP A 228 -6.49 -10.65 -11.69
CA ASP A 228 -6.81 -12.06 -11.53
C ASP A 228 -7.96 -12.21 -10.51
N ARG A 229 -8.95 -13.03 -10.88
CA ARG A 229 -10.10 -13.34 -10.02
C ARG A 229 -9.73 -13.86 -8.63
N ARG A 230 -8.52 -14.41 -8.47
CA ARG A 230 -8.00 -14.92 -7.21
C ARG A 230 -7.49 -13.80 -6.31
N SER A 231 -6.96 -12.70 -6.86
CA SER A 231 -6.47 -11.55 -6.09
C SER A 231 -7.59 -10.60 -5.67
N ILE A 232 -8.60 -10.44 -6.55
CA ILE A 232 -9.84 -9.71 -6.26
C ILE A 232 -10.89 -10.74 -5.88
N ARG A 233 -10.85 -11.31 -4.70
CA ARG A 233 -11.81 -12.35 -4.29
C ARG A 233 -13.24 -11.82 -4.17
N ARG A 234 -13.75 -11.16 -5.21
CA ARG A 234 -15.13 -10.69 -5.40
C ARG A 234 -15.83 -10.27 -4.11
N ILE A 235 -15.11 -9.50 -3.31
CA ILE A 235 -15.69 -8.90 -2.13
C ILE A 235 -16.28 -7.59 -2.59
N ILE A 236 -17.60 -7.52 -2.58
CA ILE A 236 -18.31 -6.27 -2.80
C ILE A 236 -18.60 -5.72 -1.40
N LEU A 237 -18.08 -4.52 -1.15
CA LEU A 237 -18.38 -3.81 0.09
C LEU A 237 -19.86 -3.45 0.12
N THR A 238 -20.54 -3.78 1.21
CA THR A 238 -21.93 -3.46 1.42
C THR A 238 -22.11 -2.32 2.42
N ASN A 239 -23.25 -1.63 2.34
CA ASN A 239 -23.54 -0.56 3.27
C ASN A 239 -23.50 -0.99 4.74
N ASP A 240 -23.92 -2.21 5.05
CA ASP A 240 -23.95 -2.74 6.42
C ASP A 240 -22.56 -2.88 7.05
N VAL A 241 -21.50 -3.00 6.23
CA VAL A 241 -20.12 -3.03 6.73
C VAL A 241 -19.69 -1.62 7.17
N LEU A 242 -20.05 -0.59 6.42
CA LEU A 242 -19.73 0.80 6.76
C LEU A 242 -20.66 1.31 7.87
N HIS A 243 -21.96 1.07 7.75
CA HIS A 243 -23.03 1.57 8.61
C HIS A 243 -23.85 0.42 9.18
N PRO A 244 -23.34 -0.33 10.19
CA PRO A 244 -24.07 -1.44 10.77
C PRO A 244 -25.35 -0.92 11.44
N GLN A 245 -26.46 -1.59 11.17
CA GLN A 245 -27.71 -1.31 11.88
C GLN A 245 -27.54 -1.65 13.35
N PRO A 246 -28.02 -0.82 14.27
CA PRO A 246 -28.03 -1.17 15.68
C PRO A 246 -28.84 -2.46 15.86
N PRO A 247 -28.44 -3.35 16.81
CA PRO A 247 -29.21 -4.56 17.07
C PRO A 247 -30.65 -4.21 17.43
N LEU A 248 -31.61 -4.90 16.82
CA LEU A 248 -33.05 -4.67 17.01
C LEU A 248 -33.50 -4.87 18.47
N PHE A 249 -32.67 -5.53 19.29
CA PHE A 249 -32.87 -5.71 20.73
C PHE A 249 -31.57 -5.39 21.46
N PRO A 250 -31.57 -4.45 22.42
CA PRO A 250 -30.43 -4.29 23.31
C PRO A 250 -30.29 -5.57 24.15
N ILE A 251 -29.07 -6.12 24.17
CA ILE A 251 -28.71 -7.27 25.01
C ILE A 251 -28.63 -6.80 26.46
#